data_dc3a31ef4adef9ec69396a6dee0c8577
#
_entry.id   dc3a31ef4adef9ec69396a6dee0c8577
#
_cell.length_a   1.000
_cell.length_b   1.000
_cell.length_c   1.000
_cell.angle_alpha   90.00
_cell.angle_beta   90.00
_cell.angle_gamma   90.00
#
_symmetry.space_group_name_H-M   'P 1'
#
loop_
_entity.id
_entity.type
_entity.pdbx_description
1 polymer ?
#
loop_
_entity_poly.entity_id
_entity_poly.type
_entity_poly.pdbx_seq_one_letter_code
_entity_poly.pdbx_strand_id
1 'polypeptide(L)'
;KYIAIIVMFAVMALGLNNLIFLSDLSAASESYSDTMQTLYGQGFSVQILVLGILMPTCEELVYRGLVYKRLRYTSPFWAAAMYSSLVFAFTHGNLVQGLYGFIMGMMFCYVYEKYGSVKAPVLAHITANILSVVGTQFQWFDWLFKDPMRVGISTVLCAFIASSIYVMIQRLNTDTTKNSSQNEG
;
A
#
# COMPACT_ATOMS: atom_id res chain seq x y z
N LYS A 1 -10.08 15.03 -0.96
CA LYS A 1 -8.98 14.40 -1.73
C LYS A 1 -8.37 13.20 -0.99
N TYR A 2 -7.99 13.31 0.30
CA TYR A 2 -7.33 12.23 1.05
C TYR A 2 -8.24 11.04 1.39
N ILE A 3 -9.56 11.23 1.50
CA ILE A 3 -10.52 10.12 1.71
C ILE A 3 -10.42 9.06 0.61
N ALA A 4 -10.25 9.47 -0.64
CA ALA A 4 -10.08 8.55 -1.75
C ALA A 4 -8.82 7.66 -1.58
N ILE A 5 -7.71 8.23 -1.06
CA ILE A 5 -6.49 7.48 -0.73
C ILE A 5 -6.79 6.45 0.35
N ILE A 6 -7.43 6.87 1.44
CA ILE A 6 -7.76 5.96 2.56
C ILE A 6 -8.58 4.78 2.05
N VAL A 7 -9.68 5.03 1.33
CA VAL A 7 -10.54 3.96 0.83
C VAL A 7 -9.79 3.07 -0.16
N MET A 8 -9.07 3.65 -1.12
CA MET A 8 -8.31 2.90 -2.12
C MET A 8 -7.29 1.95 -1.47
N PHE A 9 -6.49 2.45 -0.53
CA PHE A 9 -5.44 1.65 0.08
C PHE A 9 -5.97 0.65 1.12
N ALA A 10 -7.09 0.94 1.77
CA ALA A 10 -7.77 -0.05 2.60
C ALA A 10 -8.26 -1.24 1.79
N VAL A 11 -8.95 -1.00 0.66
CA VAL A 11 -9.43 -2.11 -0.18
C VAL A 11 -8.29 -2.79 -0.94
N MET A 12 -7.23 -2.08 -1.32
CA MET A 12 -6.03 -2.70 -1.91
C MET A 12 -5.33 -3.62 -0.92
N ALA A 13 -5.14 -3.17 0.32
CA ALA A 13 -4.52 -3.99 1.36
C ALA A 13 -5.33 -5.28 1.60
N LEU A 14 -6.66 -5.16 1.72
CA LEU A 14 -7.53 -6.32 1.86
C LEU A 14 -7.46 -7.25 0.63
N GLY A 15 -7.57 -6.70 -0.58
CA GLY A 15 -7.50 -7.47 -1.81
C GLY A 15 -6.17 -8.19 -2.01
N LEU A 16 -5.05 -7.56 -1.69
CA LEU A 16 -3.72 -8.19 -1.76
C LEU A 16 -3.56 -9.29 -0.71
N ASN A 17 -4.04 -9.11 0.52
CA ASN A 17 -4.05 -10.17 1.53
C ASN A 17 -4.88 -11.37 1.06
N ASN A 18 -6.03 -11.14 0.44
CA ASN A 18 -6.83 -12.22 -0.15
C ASN A 18 -6.08 -12.98 -1.25
N LEU A 19 -5.37 -12.27 -2.14
CA LEU A 19 -4.58 -12.89 -3.21
C LEU A 19 -3.40 -13.71 -2.65
N ILE A 20 -2.74 -13.21 -1.62
CA ILE A 20 -1.67 -13.95 -0.92
C ILE A 20 -2.24 -15.22 -0.30
N PHE A 21 -3.39 -15.15 0.34
CA PHE A 21 -4.07 -16.32 0.90
C PHE A 21 -4.44 -17.34 -0.20
N LEU A 22 -5.07 -16.89 -1.29
CA LEU A 22 -5.49 -17.75 -2.42
C LEU A 22 -4.31 -18.40 -3.17
N SER A 23 -3.12 -17.81 -3.10
CA SER A 23 -1.91 -18.34 -3.74
C SER A 23 -1.13 -19.33 -2.88
N ASP A 24 -1.56 -19.61 -1.65
CA ASP A 24 -0.86 -20.41 -0.64
C ASP A 24 0.57 -19.95 -0.31
N LEU A 25 0.99 -18.80 -0.81
CA LEU A 25 2.34 -18.26 -0.59
C LEU A 25 2.65 -18.03 0.89
N SER A 26 1.67 -17.61 1.67
CA SER A 26 1.84 -17.39 3.12
C SER A 26 2.05 -18.70 3.88
N ALA A 27 1.36 -19.78 3.47
CA ALA A 27 1.49 -21.09 4.08
C ALA A 27 2.81 -21.79 3.70
N ALA A 28 3.35 -21.49 2.52
CA ALA A 28 4.57 -22.08 2.00
C ALA A 28 5.86 -21.38 2.50
N SER A 29 5.76 -20.27 3.24
CA SER A 29 6.92 -19.46 3.65
C SER A 29 7.10 -19.44 5.18
N GLU A 30 8.04 -20.23 5.68
CA GLU A 30 8.46 -20.21 7.10
C GLU A 30 8.93 -18.81 7.51
N SER A 31 9.77 -18.18 6.70
CA SER A 31 10.30 -16.82 6.98
C SER A 31 9.18 -15.78 7.11
N TYR A 32 8.08 -15.92 6.36
CA TYR A 32 6.91 -15.07 6.52
C TYR A 32 6.20 -15.34 7.86
N SER A 33 6.01 -16.62 8.20
CA SER A 33 5.38 -17.04 9.45
C SER A 33 6.13 -16.50 10.67
N ASP A 34 7.46 -16.68 10.70
CA ASP A 34 8.33 -16.19 11.78
C ASP A 34 8.28 -14.67 11.91
N THR A 35 8.27 -13.97 10.79
CA THR A 35 8.14 -12.50 10.77
C THR A 35 6.79 -12.09 11.35
N MET A 36 5.69 -12.72 10.94
CA MET A 36 4.35 -12.43 11.47
C MET A 36 4.27 -12.70 12.98
N GLN A 37 4.79 -13.82 13.44
CA GLN A 37 4.81 -14.15 14.86
C GLN A 37 5.58 -13.10 15.67
N THR A 38 6.72 -12.65 15.17
CA THR A 38 7.55 -11.62 15.83
C THR A 38 6.84 -10.27 15.88
N LEU A 39 6.27 -9.83 14.77
CA LEU A 39 5.63 -8.52 14.66
C LEU A 39 4.31 -8.45 15.43
N TYR A 40 3.47 -9.48 15.30
CA TYR A 40 2.15 -9.53 15.92
C TYR A 40 2.12 -10.20 17.29
N GLY A 41 3.25 -10.69 17.80
CA GLY A 41 3.42 -11.18 19.18
C GLY A 41 3.47 -10.08 20.23
N GLN A 42 3.56 -8.81 19.83
CA GLN A 42 3.60 -7.66 20.72
C GLN A 42 2.20 -7.21 21.13
N GLY A 43 2.12 -6.40 22.21
CA GLY A 43 0.82 -5.84 22.65
C GLY A 43 0.18 -4.94 21.58
N PHE A 44 -1.15 -4.95 21.50
CA PHE A 44 -1.93 -4.25 20.47
C PHE A 44 -1.57 -2.77 20.32
N SER A 45 -1.41 -2.05 21.45
CA SER A 45 -1.03 -0.63 21.44
C SER A 45 0.35 -0.40 20.79
N VAL A 46 1.30 -1.31 21.02
CA VAL A 46 2.63 -1.27 20.40
C VAL A 46 2.52 -1.54 18.90
N GLN A 47 1.73 -2.52 18.50
CA GLN A 47 1.48 -2.80 17.08
C GLN A 47 0.89 -1.59 16.36
N ILE A 48 -0.14 -0.95 16.90
CA ILE A 48 -0.74 0.25 16.29
C ILE A 48 0.27 1.37 16.19
N LEU A 49 1.01 1.68 17.25
CA LEU A 49 1.95 2.78 17.26
C LEU A 49 3.15 2.52 16.33
N VAL A 50 3.77 1.36 16.48
CA VAL A 50 5.02 1.05 15.75
C VAL A 50 4.73 0.59 14.33
N LEU A 51 3.96 -0.50 14.16
CA LEU A 51 3.71 -1.09 12.84
C LEU A 51 2.68 -0.27 12.05
N GLY A 52 1.67 0.30 12.73
CA GLY A 52 0.61 1.06 12.08
C GLY A 52 1.01 2.47 11.68
N ILE A 53 1.86 3.16 12.45
CA ILE A 53 2.11 4.59 12.29
C ILE A 53 3.59 4.92 12.08
N LEU A 54 4.47 4.55 13.03
CA LEU A 54 5.86 5.01 13.01
C LEU A 54 6.66 4.42 11.85
N MET A 55 6.64 3.08 11.71
CA MET A 55 7.36 2.42 10.62
C MET A 55 6.93 2.90 9.25
N PRO A 56 5.62 2.86 8.88
CA PRO A 56 5.20 3.34 7.56
C PRO A 56 5.52 4.81 7.33
N THR A 57 5.49 5.66 8.37
CA THR A 57 5.89 7.05 8.23
C THR A 57 7.37 7.18 7.90
N CYS A 58 8.25 6.50 8.64
CA CYS A 58 9.69 6.51 8.40
C CYS A 58 10.03 5.94 7.01
N GLU A 59 9.39 4.84 6.63
CA GLU A 59 9.61 4.20 5.34
C GLU A 59 9.23 5.12 4.18
N GLU A 60 8.07 5.79 4.24
CA GLU A 60 7.67 6.70 3.18
C GLU A 60 8.56 7.96 3.09
N LEU A 61 9.04 8.46 4.22
CA LEU A 61 10.02 9.55 4.21
C LEU A 61 11.32 9.15 3.51
N VAL A 62 11.80 7.94 3.74
CA VAL A 62 13.01 7.41 3.11
C VAL A 62 12.75 7.05 1.64
N TYR A 63 11.78 6.17 1.37
CA TYR A 63 11.61 5.61 0.01
C TYR A 63 10.97 6.59 -0.96
N ARG A 64 10.00 7.40 -0.53
CA ARG A 64 9.33 8.38 -1.43
C ARG A 64 9.92 9.76 -1.27
N GLY A 65 10.20 10.17 -0.03
CA GLY A 65 10.77 11.49 0.25
C GLY A 65 12.20 11.65 -0.23
N LEU A 66 13.05 10.61 -0.17
CA LEU A 66 14.45 10.66 -0.58
C LEU A 66 14.70 9.84 -1.86
N VAL A 67 14.53 8.51 -1.82
CA VAL A 67 14.94 7.60 -2.91
C VAL A 67 14.16 7.89 -4.19
N TYR A 68 12.84 7.77 -4.15
CA TYR A 68 11.99 8.01 -5.31
C TYR A 68 12.16 9.44 -5.84
N LYS A 69 12.06 10.43 -4.97
CA LYS A 69 12.21 11.83 -5.34
C LYS A 69 13.55 12.09 -6.05
N ARG A 70 14.65 11.51 -5.56
CA ARG A 70 15.97 11.67 -6.18
C ARG A 70 16.03 11.01 -7.55
N LEU A 71 15.54 9.78 -7.67
CA LEU A 71 15.49 9.07 -8.96
C LEU A 71 14.61 9.80 -9.96
N ARG A 72 13.53 10.41 -9.53
CA ARG A 72 12.57 11.11 -10.38
C ARG A 72 13.14 12.36 -11.06
N TYR A 73 14.20 12.96 -10.53
CA TYR A 73 14.89 14.07 -11.18
C TYR A 73 15.62 13.65 -12.47
N THR A 74 16.07 12.40 -12.56
CA THR A 74 16.90 11.91 -13.68
C THR A 74 16.22 10.82 -14.50
N SER A 75 15.07 10.33 -14.08
CA SER A 75 14.41 9.17 -14.67
C SER A 75 12.90 9.40 -14.88
N PRO A 76 12.28 8.75 -15.88
CA PRO A 76 10.84 8.77 -16.04
C PRO A 76 10.14 8.09 -14.87
N PHE A 77 8.84 8.39 -14.68
CA PHE A 77 8.03 7.87 -13.58
C PHE A 77 8.20 6.36 -13.35
N TRP A 78 8.02 5.57 -14.41
CA TRP A 78 8.05 4.11 -14.30
C TRP A 78 9.39 3.55 -13.81
N ALA A 79 10.49 4.09 -14.30
CA ALA A 79 11.84 3.67 -13.88
C ALA A 79 12.07 4.05 -12.40
N ALA A 80 11.80 5.29 -12.02
CA ALA A 80 11.96 5.76 -10.65
C ALA A 80 11.07 4.98 -9.66
N ALA A 81 9.80 4.75 -10.02
CA ALA A 81 8.85 3.99 -9.21
C ALA A 81 9.28 2.53 -9.04
N MET A 82 9.70 1.88 -10.13
CA MET A 82 10.17 0.49 -10.11
C MET A 82 11.39 0.33 -9.20
N TYR A 83 12.43 1.15 -9.40
CA TYR A 83 13.64 1.06 -8.57
C TYR A 83 13.36 1.33 -7.09
N SER A 84 12.62 2.38 -6.78
CA SER A 84 12.25 2.70 -5.40
C SER A 84 11.43 1.58 -4.74
N SER A 85 10.50 0.98 -5.49
CA SER A 85 9.64 -0.09 -4.98
C SER A 85 10.39 -1.41 -4.84
N LEU A 86 11.35 -1.71 -5.73
CA LEU A 86 12.21 -2.89 -5.59
C LEU A 86 13.09 -2.78 -4.35
N VAL A 87 13.76 -1.64 -4.15
CA VAL A 87 14.58 -1.43 -2.94
C VAL A 87 13.73 -1.57 -1.69
N PHE A 88 12.55 -0.97 -1.66
CA PHE A 88 11.58 -1.11 -0.57
C PHE A 88 11.17 -2.58 -0.33
N ALA A 89 10.86 -3.32 -1.39
CA ALA A 89 10.48 -4.73 -1.30
C ALA A 89 11.59 -5.60 -0.70
N PHE A 90 12.83 -5.40 -1.13
CA PHE A 90 13.96 -6.19 -0.65
C PHE A 90 14.26 -6.01 0.84
N THR A 91 13.90 -4.88 1.45
CA THR A 91 14.12 -4.64 2.88
C THR A 91 13.20 -5.45 3.79
N HIS A 92 12.16 -6.10 3.26
CA HIS A 92 11.24 -6.89 4.05
C HIS A 92 11.74 -8.31 4.40
N GLY A 93 12.82 -8.78 3.76
CA GLY A 93 13.50 -10.02 4.14
C GLY A 93 12.79 -11.33 3.79
N ASN A 94 11.56 -11.29 3.29
CA ASN A 94 10.83 -12.47 2.80
C ASN A 94 10.03 -12.17 1.52
N LEU A 95 9.81 -13.21 0.71
CA LEU A 95 9.19 -13.07 -0.60
C LEU A 95 7.75 -12.55 -0.53
N VAL A 96 6.97 -13.00 0.44
CA VAL A 96 5.54 -12.65 0.56
C VAL A 96 5.37 -11.15 0.81
N GLN A 97 6.07 -10.64 1.83
CA GLN A 97 6.08 -9.21 2.13
C GLN A 97 6.77 -8.39 1.03
N GLY A 98 7.80 -8.95 0.40
CA GLY A 98 8.48 -8.32 -0.74
C GLY A 98 7.53 -8.10 -1.91
N LEU A 99 6.76 -9.10 -2.33
CA LEU A 99 5.76 -8.97 -3.40
C LEU A 99 4.66 -7.96 -3.03
N TYR A 100 4.12 -8.08 -1.83
CA TYR A 100 3.13 -7.13 -1.30
C TYR A 100 3.70 -5.70 -1.30
N GLY A 101 4.89 -5.53 -0.73
CA GLY A 101 5.57 -4.24 -0.62
C GLY A 101 5.93 -3.65 -1.99
N PHE A 102 6.29 -4.47 -2.98
CA PHE A 102 6.54 -4.00 -4.34
C PHE A 102 5.29 -3.40 -4.97
N ILE A 103 4.17 -4.13 -4.96
CA ILE A 103 2.90 -3.67 -5.55
C ILE A 103 2.40 -2.40 -4.84
N MET A 104 2.38 -2.41 -3.51
CA MET A 104 2.01 -1.23 -2.72
C MET A 104 2.97 -0.08 -2.95
N GLY A 105 4.26 -0.37 -3.07
CA GLY A 105 5.32 0.57 -3.35
C GLY A 105 5.13 1.34 -4.65
N MET A 106 4.76 0.66 -5.72
CA MET A 106 4.42 1.28 -7.01
C MET A 106 3.24 2.25 -6.86
N MET A 107 2.22 1.85 -6.09
CA MET A 107 1.04 2.68 -5.84
C MET A 107 1.34 3.86 -4.91
N PHE A 108 2.26 3.71 -3.95
CA PHE A 108 2.74 4.83 -3.12
C PHE A 108 3.48 5.88 -3.96
N CYS A 109 4.31 5.46 -4.92
CA CYS A 109 4.93 6.36 -5.89
C CYS A 109 3.88 7.07 -6.75
N TYR A 110 2.85 6.36 -7.19
CA TYR A 110 1.75 6.93 -7.97
C TYR A 110 1.01 8.04 -7.21
N VAL A 111 0.60 7.79 -5.96
CA VAL A 111 -0.09 8.82 -5.18
C VAL A 111 0.84 9.97 -4.77
N TYR A 112 2.12 9.70 -4.57
CA TYR A 112 3.12 10.76 -4.38
C TYR A 112 3.14 11.73 -5.57
N GLU A 113 3.23 11.20 -6.79
CA GLU A 113 3.25 11.99 -8.03
C GLU A 113 1.96 12.79 -8.22
N LYS A 114 0.81 12.13 -8.01
CA LYS A 114 -0.52 12.73 -8.18
C LYS A 114 -0.86 13.82 -7.18
N TYR A 115 -0.38 13.70 -5.96
CA TYR A 115 -0.68 14.67 -4.89
C TYR A 115 0.45 15.67 -4.63
N GLY A 116 1.63 15.45 -5.22
CA GLY A 116 2.81 16.31 -5.07
C GLY A 116 3.33 16.39 -3.63
N SER A 117 3.04 15.39 -2.80
CA SER A 117 3.37 15.43 -1.37
C SER A 117 3.58 14.04 -0.79
N VAL A 118 4.62 13.90 0.04
CA VAL A 118 4.89 12.68 0.82
C VAL A 118 3.76 12.33 1.80
N LYS A 119 2.93 13.30 2.18
CA LYS A 119 1.77 13.06 3.06
C LYS A 119 0.78 12.06 2.46
N ALA A 120 0.66 12.00 1.12
CA ALA A 120 -0.24 11.09 0.45
C ALA A 120 0.17 9.61 0.61
N PRO A 121 1.40 9.20 0.26
CA PRO A 121 1.83 7.82 0.49
C PRO A 121 1.98 7.49 1.98
N VAL A 122 2.37 8.41 2.86
CA VAL A 122 2.36 8.18 4.32
C VAL A 122 0.96 7.80 4.80
N LEU A 123 -0.07 8.57 4.42
CA LEU A 123 -1.45 8.26 4.81
C LEU A 123 -1.93 6.92 4.22
N ALA A 124 -1.57 6.66 2.97
CA ALA A 124 -1.88 5.41 2.28
C ALA A 124 -1.28 4.19 3.01
N HIS A 125 0.00 4.28 3.36
CA HIS A 125 0.72 3.20 4.02
C HIS A 125 0.23 2.99 5.47
N ILE A 126 0.04 4.05 6.24
CA ILE A 126 -0.58 3.98 7.57
C ILE A 126 -1.94 3.30 7.50
N THR A 127 -2.77 3.65 6.51
CA THR A 127 -4.10 3.03 6.33
C THR A 127 -4.00 1.53 6.10
N ALA A 128 -3.12 1.09 5.21
CA ALA A 128 -2.91 -0.33 4.92
C ALA A 128 -2.42 -1.10 6.15
N ASN A 129 -1.45 -0.54 6.87
CA ASN A 129 -0.88 -1.19 8.05
C ASN A 129 -1.84 -1.23 9.24
N ILE A 130 -2.57 -0.14 9.51
CA ILE A 130 -3.60 -0.14 10.57
C ILE A 130 -4.69 -1.17 10.25
N LEU A 131 -5.15 -1.26 8.99
CA LEU A 131 -6.12 -2.28 8.61
C LEU A 131 -5.60 -3.69 8.87
N SER A 132 -4.34 -3.96 8.54
CA SER A 132 -3.72 -5.27 8.79
C SER A 132 -3.59 -5.57 10.28
N VAL A 133 -3.15 -4.61 11.10
CA VAL A 133 -3.04 -4.77 12.56
C VAL A 133 -4.41 -5.01 13.19
N VAL A 134 -5.40 -4.19 12.85
CA VAL A 134 -6.76 -4.31 13.39
C VAL A 134 -7.42 -5.61 12.91
N GLY A 135 -7.29 -5.92 11.62
CA GLY A 135 -7.86 -7.14 11.04
C GLY A 135 -7.29 -8.43 11.65
N THR A 136 -5.99 -8.44 11.96
CA THR A 136 -5.35 -9.56 12.66
C THR A 136 -5.80 -9.62 14.12
N GLN A 137 -5.78 -8.50 14.84
CA GLN A 137 -6.17 -8.45 16.25
C GLN A 137 -7.62 -8.92 16.50
N PHE A 138 -8.54 -8.53 15.62
CA PHE A 138 -9.96 -8.90 15.73
C PHE A 138 -10.35 -10.12 14.90
N GLN A 139 -9.38 -10.86 14.40
CA GLN A 139 -9.58 -12.12 13.64
C GLN A 139 -10.48 -11.95 12.40
N TRP A 140 -10.49 -10.76 11.77
CA TRP A 140 -11.28 -10.52 10.56
C TRP A 140 -10.79 -11.37 9.40
N PHE A 141 -9.48 -11.55 9.28
CA PHE A 141 -8.89 -12.41 8.26
C PHE A 141 -9.23 -13.87 8.49
N ASP A 142 -9.22 -14.37 9.74
CA ASP A 142 -9.61 -15.74 10.07
C ASP A 142 -11.07 -16.00 9.71
N TRP A 143 -11.96 -15.02 10.01
CA TRP A 143 -13.37 -15.11 9.63
C TRP A 143 -13.55 -15.09 8.10
N LEU A 144 -12.80 -14.25 7.39
CA LEU A 144 -12.87 -14.10 5.95
C LEU A 144 -12.37 -15.36 5.25
N PHE A 145 -11.22 -15.89 5.67
CA PHE A 145 -10.52 -17.00 5.02
C PHE A 145 -11.13 -18.38 5.29
N LYS A 146 -12.03 -18.49 6.27
CA LYS A 146 -12.79 -19.75 6.49
C LYS A 146 -13.76 -20.12 5.38
N ASP A 147 -14.13 -19.17 4.51
CA ASP A 147 -15.11 -19.37 3.45
C ASP A 147 -14.55 -18.89 2.11
N PRO A 148 -14.24 -19.78 1.16
CA PRO A 148 -13.72 -19.42 -0.14
C PRO A 148 -14.63 -18.46 -0.93
N MET A 149 -15.95 -18.53 -0.73
CA MET A 149 -16.88 -17.62 -1.39
C MET A 149 -16.72 -16.19 -0.87
N ARG A 150 -16.54 -16.02 0.46
CA ARG A 150 -16.26 -14.69 1.05
C ARG A 150 -14.97 -14.09 0.49
N VAL A 151 -13.92 -14.91 0.39
CA VAL A 151 -12.63 -14.47 -0.18
C VAL A 151 -12.82 -14.04 -1.64
N GLY A 152 -13.48 -14.86 -2.44
CA GLY A 152 -13.73 -14.57 -3.86
C GLY A 152 -14.52 -13.27 -4.05
N ILE A 153 -15.66 -13.15 -3.38
CA ILE A 153 -16.53 -11.97 -3.46
C ILE A 153 -15.77 -10.71 -3.00
N SER A 154 -15.11 -10.76 -1.83
CA SER A 154 -14.37 -9.62 -1.30
C SER A 154 -13.21 -9.21 -2.22
N THR A 155 -12.50 -10.15 -2.83
CA THR A 155 -11.43 -9.86 -3.78
C THR A 155 -11.94 -9.11 -5.01
N VAL A 156 -13.04 -9.56 -5.61
CA VAL A 156 -13.66 -8.91 -6.76
C VAL A 156 -14.16 -7.51 -6.40
N LEU A 157 -14.81 -7.35 -5.25
CA LEU A 157 -15.28 -6.05 -4.76
C LEU A 157 -14.10 -5.09 -4.51
N CYS A 158 -13.03 -5.57 -3.86
CA CYS A 158 -11.82 -4.78 -3.63
C CYS A 158 -11.19 -4.32 -4.94
N ALA A 159 -11.06 -5.21 -5.93
CA ALA A 159 -10.51 -4.87 -7.24
C ALA A 159 -11.37 -3.82 -7.97
N PHE A 160 -12.68 -3.97 -7.93
CA PHE A 160 -13.63 -3.03 -8.54
C PHE A 160 -13.55 -1.65 -7.89
N ILE A 161 -13.60 -1.58 -6.55
CA ILE A 161 -13.53 -0.31 -5.81
C ILE A 161 -12.18 0.36 -6.02
N ALA A 162 -11.06 -0.38 -5.88
CA ALA A 162 -9.72 0.15 -6.09
C ALA A 162 -9.54 0.72 -7.51
N SER A 163 -9.99 -0.01 -8.53
CA SER A 163 -9.92 0.42 -9.94
C SER A 163 -10.77 1.67 -10.18
N SER A 164 -11.98 1.72 -9.62
CA SER A 164 -12.87 2.88 -9.75
C SER A 164 -12.26 4.14 -9.13
N ILE A 165 -11.68 4.02 -7.94
CA ILE A 165 -11.03 5.14 -7.26
C ILE A 165 -9.74 5.54 -8.00
N TYR A 166 -8.96 4.57 -8.50
CA TYR A 166 -7.78 4.84 -9.31
C TYR A 166 -8.12 5.71 -10.53
N VAL A 167 -9.17 5.35 -11.29
CA VAL A 167 -9.65 6.14 -12.44
C VAL A 167 -10.11 7.53 -12.01
N MET A 168 -10.80 7.63 -10.87
CA MET A 168 -11.21 8.92 -10.31
C MET A 168 -9.99 9.81 -9.98
N ILE A 169 -8.96 9.25 -9.34
CA ILE A 169 -7.73 9.99 -9.01
C ILE A 169 -6.98 10.41 -10.27
N GLN A 170 -6.96 9.58 -11.32
CA GLN A 170 -6.36 9.96 -12.59
C GLN A 170 -6.99 11.22 -13.19
N ARG A 171 -8.30 11.35 -13.10
CA ARG A 171 -9.06 12.48 -13.69
C ARG A 171 -8.86 13.79 -12.92
N LEU A 172 -8.55 13.75 -11.62
CA LEU A 172 -8.37 14.95 -10.81
C LEU A 172 -7.23 15.88 -11.27
N ASN A 173 -6.24 15.39 -12.01
CA ASN A 173 -5.08 16.20 -12.44
C ASN A 173 -5.18 16.77 -13.86
N THR A 174 -6.15 16.33 -14.66
CA THR A 174 -6.38 16.90 -16.00
C THR A 174 -6.97 18.31 -15.92
N ASP A 175 -7.64 18.66 -14.83
CA ASP A 175 -8.26 19.98 -14.65
C ASP A 175 -7.28 21.05 -14.14
N THR A 176 -6.28 20.67 -13.36
CA THR A 176 -5.27 21.63 -12.85
C THR A 176 -4.30 22.09 -13.93
N THR A 177 -3.93 21.25 -14.87
CA THR A 177 -3.07 21.61 -16.01
C THR A 177 -3.81 22.46 -17.05
N LYS A 178 -5.12 22.28 -17.23
CA LYS A 178 -5.94 23.12 -18.11
C LYS A 178 -6.12 24.53 -17.56
N ASN A 179 -6.28 24.69 -16.24
CA ASN A 179 -6.46 26.00 -15.62
C ASN A 179 -5.16 26.83 -15.57
N SER A 180 -3.99 26.21 -15.51
CA SER A 180 -2.72 26.96 -15.58
C SER A 180 -2.41 27.48 -16.98
N SER A 181 -2.75 26.72 -18.02
CA SER A 181 -2.56 27.16 -19.42
C SER A 181 -3.55 28.24 -19.89
N GLN A 182 -4.68 28.43 -19.21
CA GLN A 182 -5.63 29.52 -19.50
C GLN A 182 -5.32 30.83 -18.79
N ASN A 183 -4.45 30.82 -17.76
CA ASN A 183 -4.05 32.04 -17.05
C ASN A 183 -2.71 32.64 -17.56
N GLU A 184 -2.05 32.01 -18.53
CA GLU A 184 -0.81 32.49 -19.16
C GLU A 184 -1.03 32.99 -20.61
N GLY A 185 -2.27 33.13 -21.07
CA GLY A 185 -2.69 33.74 -22.35
C GLY A 185 -3.50 34.99 -22.14
#